data_d042c897ec86661c984b02d1e25c3dbe
#
_entry.id   d042c897ec86661c984b02d1e25c3dbe
#
_cell.length_a   1.000
_cell.length_b   1.000
_cell.length_c   1.000
_cell.angle_alpha   90.00
_cell.angle_beta   90.00
_cell.angle_gamma   90.00
#
_symmetry.space_group_name_H-M   'P 1'
#
loop_
_entity.id
_entity.type
_entity.pdbx_description
1 polymer ?
#
loop_
_entity_poly.entity_id
_entity_poly.type
_entity_poly.pdbx_seq_one_letter_code
_entity_poly.pdbx_strand_id
1 'polypeptide(L)'
;MNRKLKLIGTAILIATFASTFSACSDTKTDEQARYMRVYGTIYNDGELIVTENAVLSFLQYSDMSTIALCGQSNCDHSNAVTEDGLPCLAYGKQTLPFLYNEKLYWFEDRYETKDGKAVESAVLHSSDPLGTSEKEVCKIEGFSCDWISTSVLKNNTLLFFPYQSAYDEKGAITGDNTNHFGVLDIETGKFTDFGATENNKTKILGVYDNKFYFNSSVYDIKTCLLYTSPSPRDTR
;
A
#
# COMPACT_ATOMS: atom_id res chain seq x y z
N MET A 1 -32.28 12.54 21.99
CA MET A 1 -31.47 13.45 21.15
C MET A 1 -31.59 12.96 19.70
N ASN A 2 -31.98 13.85 18.79
CA ASN A 2 -32.59 13.45 17.50
C ASN A 2 -31.63 12.70 16.55
N ARG A 3 -32.01 11.51 16.08
CA ARG A 3 -31.33 10.72 15.02
C ARG A 3 -30.94 11.55 13.78
N LYS A 4 -31.69 12.60 13.46
CA LYS A 4 -31.42 13.50 12.33
C LYS A 4 -30.15 14.35 12.51
N LEU A 5 -29.77 14.67 13.75
CA LEU A 5 -28.57 15.48 14.01
C LEU A 5 -27.28 14.67 13.84
N LYS A 6 -27.30 13.35 14.14
CA LYS A 6 -26.14 12.47 13.93
C LYS A 6 -25.88 12.19 12.44
N LEU A 7 -26.95 12.05 11.63
CA LEU A 7 -26.79 11.88 10.18
C LEU A 7 -26.18 13.12 9.51
N ILE A 8 -26.53 14.32 9.98
CA ILE A 8 -25.98 15.58 9.46
C ILE A 8 -24.49 15.70 9.81
N GLY A 9 -24.09 15.29 11.02
CA GLY A 9 -22.69 15.29 11.43
C GLY A 9 -21.81 14.36 10.60
N THR A 10 -22.31 13.16 10.31
CA THR A 10 -21.59 12.17 9.50
C THR A 10 -21.50 12.59 8.03
N ALA A 11 -22.58 13.17 7.48
CA ALA A 11 -22.59 13.67 6.11
C ALA A 11 -21.65 14.88 5.92
N ILE A 12 -21.54 15.76 6.90
CA ILE A 12 -20.63 16.92 6.86
C ILE A 12 -19.18 16.46 6.95
N LEU A 13 -18.86 15.44 7.75
CA LEU A 13 -17.51 14.89 7.86
C LEU A 13 -17.06 14.22 6.52
N ILE A 14 -17.98 13.50 5.88
CA ILE A 14 -17.73 12.89 4.56
C ILE A 14 -17.50 13.97 3.50
N ALA A 15 -18.29 15.04 3.51
CA ALA A 15 -18.15 16.14 2.56
C ALA A 15 -16.85 16.94 2.77
N THR A 16 -16.40 17.14 4.00
CA THR A 16 -15.12 17.82 4.28
C THR A 16 -13.91 16.94 3.94
N PHE A 17 -14.00 15.62 4.16
CA PHE A 17 -12.93 14.70 3.78
C PHE A 17 -12.79 14.59 2.26
N ALA A 18 -13.91 14.51 1.52
CA ALA A 18 -13.91 14.52 0.05
C ALA A 18 -13.38 15.86 -0.51
N SER A 19 -13.70 16.99 0.14
CA SER A 19 -13.26 18.31 -0.33
C SER A 19 -11.77 18.58 -0.08
N THR A 20 -11.15 18.03 0.98
CA THR A 20 -9.72 18.16 1.22
C THR A 20 -8.89 17.32 0.24
N PHE A 21 -9.40 16.15 -0.19
CA PHE A 21 -8.74 15.37 -1.23
C PHE A 21 -8.96 15.94 -2.65
N SER A 22 -10.10 16.60 -2.91
CA SER A 22 -10.38 17.21 -4.21
C SER A 22 -9.56 18.47 -4.48
N ALA A 23 -9.11 19.18 -3.44
CA ALA A 23 -8.26 20.38 -3.59
C ALA A 23 -6.84 20.07 -4.09
N CYS A 24 -6.41 18.78 -4.05
CA CYS A 24 -5.13 18.35 -4.63
C CYS A 24 -5.21 18.03 -6.14
N SER A 25 -6.42 18.06 -6.76
CA SER A 25 -6.60 17.61 -8.14
C SER A 25 -6.47 18.70 -9.20
N ASP A 26 -6.40 19.98 -8.83
CA ASP A 26 -6.49 21.11 -9.78
C ASP A 26 -5.18 21.78 -10.17
N THR A 27 -4.05 21.25 -9.74
CA THR A 27 -2.77 21.65 -10.36
C THR A 27 -2.29 20.53 -11.27
N LYS A 28 -2.24 20.77 -12.57
CA LYS A 28 -1.45 20.01 -13.57
C LYS A 28 0.05 20.08 -13.25
N THR A 29 0.41 19.88 -12.02
CA THR A 29 1.78 19.64 -11.60
C THR A 29 2.03 18.17 -11.84
N ASP A 30 3.09 17.88 -12.60
CA ASP A 30 3.73 16.58 -12.74
C ASP A 30 3.46 15.72 -11.48
N GLU A 31 2.66 14.64 -11.62
CA GLU A 31 2.28 13.83 -10.46
C GLU A 31 3.53 13.41 -9.71
N GLN A 32 3.73 14.04 -8.57
CA GLN A 32 4.92 13.83 -7.77
C GLN A 32 4.91 12.40 -7.26
N ALA A 33 6.00 11.66 -7.47
CA ALA A 33 6.12 10.31 -6.96
C ALA A 33 5.93 10.30 -5.44
N ARG A 34 5.11 9.36 -4.95
CA ARG A 34 4.83 9.21 -3.52
C ARG A 34 5.67 8.09 -2.95
N TYR A 35 6.37 8.39 -1.88
CA TYR A 35 7.08 7.39 -1.10
C TYR A 35 6.16 6.85 -0.02
N MET A 36 6.04 5.53 0.04
CA MET A 36 5.24 4.82 1.01
C MET A 36 6.15 4.16 2.03
N ARG A 37 5.75 4.19 3.30
CA ARG A 37 6.49 3.63 4.43
C ARG A 37 5.59 2.75 5.28
N VAL A 38 6.20 1.90 6.08
CA VAL A 38 5.53 1.03 7.06
C VAL A 38 4.56 1.74 7.98
N TYR A 39 4.95 2.91 8.47
CA TYR A 39 4.18 3.68 9.45
C TYR A 39 3.41 4.83 8.82
N GLY A 40 3.26 4.81 7.51
CA GLY A 40 2.42 5.78 6.85
C GLY A 40 2.95 6.24 5.50
N THR A 41 2.01 6.50 4.61
CA THR A 41 2.23 7.20 3.37
C THR A 41 2.07 8.67 3.63
N ILE A 42 3.07 9.48 3.28
CA ILE A 42 3.11 10.91 3.55
C ILE A 42 2.37 11.66 2.44
N TYR A 43 1.50 12.58 2.84
CA TYR A 43 0.77 13.53 1.99
C TYR A 43 1.12 14.96 2.45
N ASN A 44 0.77 15.95 1.64
CA ASN A 44 1.09 17.35 1.97
C ASN A 44 0.44 17.84 3.27
N ASP A 45 -0.76 17.34 3.58
CA ASP A 45 -1.60 17.74 4.71
C ASP A 45 -1.62 16.74 5.86
N GLY A 46 -0.93 15.59 5.71
CA GLY A 46 -0.90 14.56 6.73
C GLY A 46 -0.24 13.27 6.28
N GLU A 47 -0.49 12.22 7.04
CA GLU A 47 0.01 10.87 6.72
C GLU A 47 -0.96 9.78 7.16
N LEU A 48 -0.89 8.63 6.48
CA LEU A 48 -1.52 7.41 6.95
C LEU A 48 -0.69 6.82 8.09
N ILE A 49 -1.32 6.49 9.18
CA ILE A 49 -0.71 5.83 10.34
C ILE A 49 -1.52 4.59 10.72
N VAL A 50 -0.85 3.64 11.34
CA VAL A 50 -1.50 2.49 11.98
C VAL A 50 -1.38 2.66 13.48
N THR A 51 -2.50 2.68 14.17
CA THR A 51 -2.54 2.81 15.62
C THR A 51 -2.15 1.49 16.31
N GLU A 52 -1.91 1.53 17.62
CA GLU A 52 -1.59 0.33 18.42
C GLU A 52 -2.65 -0.77 18.31
N ASN A 53 -3.92 -0.41 18.05
CA ASN A 53 -5.01 -1.34 17.84
C ASN A 53 -5.12 -1.86 16.38
N ALA A 54 -4.08 -1.73 15.56
CA ALA A 54 -4.06 -2.10 14.14
C ALA A 54 -5.13 -1.40 13.29
N VAL A 55 -5.56 -0.19 13.69
CA VAL A 55 -6.54 0.64 12.98
C VAL A 55 -5.81 1.61 12.07
N LEU A 56 -6.10 1.57 10.77
CA LEU A 56 -5.60 2.53 9.81
C LEU A 56 -6.29 3.89 9.99
N SER A 57 -5.50 4.92 10.15
CA SER A 57 -5.96 6.28 10.43
C SER A 57 -5.20 7.30 9.60
N PHE A 58 -5.76 8.49 9.47
CA PHE A 58 -5.09 9.64 8.87
C PHE A 58 -4.72 10.63 9.99
N LEU A 59 -3.44 10.95 10.11
CA LEU A 59 -2.92 11.99 10.98
C LEU A 59 -2.87 13.29 10.20
N GLN A 60 -3.67 14.27 10.60
CA GLN A 60 -3.73 15.59 9.97
C GLN A 60 -2.68 16.52 10.60
N TYR A 61 -1.83 17.14 9.80
CA TYR A 61 -0.74 17.99 10.31
C TYR A 61 -1.19 19.35 10.82
N SER A 62 -2.33 19.87 10.36
CA SER A 62 -2.81 21.21 10.74
C SER A 62 -3.14 21.35 12.22
N ASP A 63 -3.65 20.30 12.85
CA ASP A 63 -4.10 20.28 14.25
C ASP A 63 -3.66 19.03 15.01
N MET A 64 -2.86 18.16 14.36
CA MET A 64 -2.38 16.87 14.89
C MET A 64 -3.52 15.93 15.30
N SER A 65 -4.70 16.09 14.70
CA SER A 65 -5.81 15.17 14.93
C SER A 65 -5.63 13.87 14.16
N THR A 66 -6.16 12.79 14.70
CA THR A 66 -6.15 11.46 14.08
C THR A 66 -7.57 11.03 13.78
N ILE A 67 -7.83 10.61 12.53
CA ILE A 67 -9.13 10.19 12.05
C ILE A 67 -9.02 8.76 11.55
N ALA A 68 -9.76 7.82 12.16
CA ALA A 68 -9.83 6.45 11.68
C ALA A 68 -10.51 6.38 10.30
N LEU A 69 -9.91 5.66 9.34
CA LEU A 69 -10.45 5.51 7.99
C LEU A 69 -11.55 4.44 7.97
N CYS A 70 -12.60 4.66 8.74
CA CYS A 70 -13.71 3.75 8.94
C CYS A 70 -15.06 4.46 8.80
N GLY A 71 -15.82 4.09 7.78
CA GLY A 71 -17.19 4.59 7.57
C GLY A 71 -18.27 3.84 8.34
N GLN A 72 -17.91 2.85 9.17
CA GLN A 72 -18.84 2.06 9.95
C GLN A 72 -19.50 2.90 11.05
N SER A 73 -20.84 2.95 11.06
CA SER A 73 -21.60 3.63 12.11
C SER A 73 -21.41 2.95 13.48
N ASN A 74 -21.27 3.74 14.54
CA ASN A 74 -21.09 3.30 15.91
C ASN A 74 -19.80 2.47 16.16
N CYS A 75 -18.82 2.55 15.28
CA CYS A 75 -17.51 1.95 15.49
C CYS A 75 -16.69 2.82 16.44
N ASP A 76 -16.17 2.24 17.50
CA ASP A 76 -15.27 2.87 18.47
C ASP A 76 -13.80 2.73 18.06
N HIS A 77 -13.54 1.95 17.01
CA HIS A 77 -12.20 1.68 16.46
C HIS A 77 -11.22 1.04 17.45
N SER A 78 -11.72 0.42 18.50
CA SER A 78 -10.88 -0.24 19.52
C SER A 78 -10.53 -1.69 19.17
N ASN A 79 -11.37 -2.33 18.35
CA ASN A 79 -11.27 -3.74 18.00
C ASN A 79 -11.60 -4.00 16.53
N ALA A 80 -11.27 -5.20 16.06
CA ALA A 80 -11.63 -5.67 14.71
C ALA A 80 -13.14 -5.70 14.46
N VAL A 81 -13.92 -5.87 15.52
CA VAL A 81 -15.38 -6.00 15.47
C VAL A 81 -16.00 -5.06 16.50
N THR A 82 -17.04 -4.33 16.08
CA THR A 82 -17.82 -3.45 16.96
C THR A 82 -18.62 -4.25 17.98
N GLU A 83 -19.18 -3.59 19.00
CA GLU A 83 -20.10 -4.22 19.96
C GLU A 83 -21.31 -4.88 19.28
N ASP A 84 -21.79 -4.32 18.19
CA ASP A 84 -22.90 -4.86 17.38
C ASP A 84 -22.47 -6.02 16.43
N GLY A 85 -21.24 -6.49 16.53
CA GLY A 85 -20.70 -7.59 15.71
C GLY A 85 -20.35 -7.20 14.26
N LEU A 86 -20.29 -5.91 13.94
CA LEU A 86 -19.90 -5.44 12.61
C LEU A 86 -18.39 -5.21 12.53
N PRO A 87 -17.75 -5.45 11.38
CA PRO A 87 -16.32 -5.26 11.23
C PRO A 87 -15.93 -3.77 11.28
N CYS A 88 -14.81 -3.46 11.95
CA CYS A 88 -14.17 -2.16 11.79
C CYS A 88 -13.48 -2.10 10.42
N LEU A 89 -13.96 -1.21 9.54
CA LEU A 89 -13.47 -1.13 8.17
C LEU A 89 -12.02 -0.60 8.03
N ALA A 90 -11.46 -0.05 9.09
CA ALA A 90 -10.08 0.42 9.14
C ALA A 90 -9.12 -0.61 9.79
N TYR A 91 -9.64 -1.71 10.32
CA TYR A 91 -8.81 -2.71 11.02
C TYR A 91 -8.05 -3.61 10.03
N GLY A 92 -6.80 -3.96 10.37
CA GLY A 92 -5.98 -4.92 9.61
C GLY A 92 -5.41 -4.40 8.28
N LYS A 93 -5.68 -3.15 7.89
CA LYS A 93 -5.20 -2.56 6.63
C LYS A 93 -3.82 -1.91 6.79
N GLN A 94 -2.86 -2.66 7.30
CA GLN A 94 -1.57 -2.12 7.74
C GLN A 94 -0.42 -2.34 6.74
N THR A 95 -0.58 -3.24 5.76
CA THR A 95 0.50 -3.56 4.83
C THR A 95 0.47 -2.63 3.64
N LEU A 96 1.43 -1.70 3.57
CA LEU A 96 1.61 -0.70 2.53
C LEU A 96 0.30 0.04 2.16
N PRO A 97 -0.41 0.65 3.12
CA PRO A 97 -1.61 1.40 2.81
C PRO A 97 -1.28 2.70 2.08
N PHE A 98 -2.07 3.04 1.06
CA PHE A 98 -1.93 4.31 0.34
C PHE A 98 -3.26 4.79 -0.25
N LEU A 99 -3.37 6.11 -0.38
CA LEU A 99 -4.49 6.76 -1.08
C LEU A 99 -4.03 7.17 -2.48
N TYR A 100 -4.79 6.80 -3.47
CA TYR A 100 -4.57 7.15 -4.87
C TYR A 100 -5.89 7.23 -5.64
N ASN A 101 -6.08 8.29 -6.42
CA ASN A 101 -7.31 8.53 -7.18
C ASN A 101 -8.58 8.30 -6.35
N GLU A 102 -8.65 8.98 -5.19
CA GLU A 102 -9.79 8.94 -4.26
C GLU A 102 -10.13 7.54 -3.71
N LYS A 103 -9.19 6.61 -3.75
CA LYS A 103 -9.32 5.26 -3.21
C LYS A 103 -8.24 4.96 -2.21
N LEU A 104 -8.58 4.14 -1.24
CA LEU A 104 -7.66 3.51 -0.33
C LEU A 104 -7.22 2.17 -0.92
N TYR A 105 -5.91 1.91 -0.92
CA TYR A 105 -5.31 0.64 -1.32
C TYR A 105 -4.48 0.09 -0.17
N TRP A 106 -4.40 -1.24 -0.07
CA TRP A 106 -3.50 -1.94 0.87
C TRP A 106 -3.26 -3.35 0.37
N PHE A 107 -2.21 -3.99 0.86
CA PHE A 107 -1.97 -5.42 0.63
C PHE A 107 -2.48 -6.28 1.79
N GLU A 108 -2.89 -7.48 1.47
CA GLU A 108 -3.17 -8.57 2.39
C GLU A 108 -2.28 -9.76 2.00
N ASP A 109 -1.55 -10.34 2.98
CA ASP A 109 -0.87 -11.60 2.75
C ASP A 109 -1.83 -12.75 3.01
N ARG A 110 -2.05 -13.56 1.99
CA ARG A 110 -2.96 -14.71 2.04
C ARG A 110 -2.19 -16.00 1.89
N TYR A 111 -2.47 -16.95 2.76
CA TYR A 111 -1.87 -18.27 2.77
C TYR A 111 -2.94 -19.31 2.50
N GLU A 112 -2.75 -20.09 1.45
CA GLU A 112 -3.67 -21.15 1.02
C GLU A 112 -2.92 -22.48 0.97
N THR A 113 -3.63 -23.62 1.12
CA THR A 113 -3.05 -24.93 0.86
C THR A 113 -3.54 -25.41 -0.50
N LYS A 114 -2.61 -25.62 -1.44
CA LYS A 114 -2.89 -26.13 -2.78
C LYS A 114 -2.08 -27.42 -2.99
N ASP A 115 -2.76 -28.51 -3.25
CA ASP A 115 -2.13 -29.84 -3.43
C ASP A 115 -1.22 -30.25 -2.25
N GLY A 116 -1.63 -29.92 -1.02
CA GLY A 116 -0.88 -30.22 0.20
C GLY A 116 0.33 -29.32 0.46
N LYS A 117 0.56 -28.30 -0.38
CA LYS A 117 1.63 -27.31 -0.22
C LYS A 117 1.05 -25.96 0.16
N ALA A 118 1.77 -25.25 1.05
CA ALA A 118 1.45 -23.86 1.35
C ALA A 118 1.79 -22.98 0.12
N VAL A 119 0.82 -22.15 -0.27
CA VAL A 119 0.98 -21.14 -1.33
C VAL A 119 0.66 -19.79 -0.73
N GLU A 120 1.62 -18.89 -0.75
CA GLU A 120 1.43 -17.52 -0.34
C GLU A 120 1.01 -16.63 -1.51
N SER A 121 0.31 -15.56 -1.22
CA SER A 121 -0.09 -14.58 -2.22
C SER A 121 -0.22 -13.22 -1.58
N ALA A 122 0.36 -12.20 -2.21
CA ALA A 122 0.08 -10.81 -1.90
C ALA A 122 -1.15 -10.37 -2.69
N VAL A 123 -2.20 -9.95 -2.00
CA VAL A 123 -3.46 -9.49 -2.61
C VAL A 123 -3.57 -7.99 -2.43
N LEU A 124 -3.65 -7.25 -3.53
CA LEU A 124 -3.93 -5.82 -3.48
C LEU A 124 -5.43 -5.62 -3.40
N HIS A 125 -5.87 -4.89 -2.39
CA HIS A 125 -7.25 -4.46 -2.19
C HIS A 125 -7.42 -2.98 -2.50
N SER A 126 -8.64 -2.58 -2.79
CA SER A 126 -9.04 -1.18 -2.84
C SER A 126 -10.43 -0.98 -2.25
N SER A 127 -10.66 0.21 -1.69
CA SER A 127 -11.96 0.67 -1.20
C SER A 127 -12.12 2.17 -1.45
N ASP A 128 -13.26 2.74 -1.06
CA ASP A 128 -13.29 4.18 -0.80
C ASP A 128 -12.41 4.54 0.41
N PRO A 129 -12.11 5.83 0.64
CA PRO A 129 -11.20 6.22 1.72
C PRO A 129 -11.65 5.84 3.14
N LEU A 130 -12.94 5.57 3.33
CA LEU A 130 -13.50 5.15 4.61
C LEU A 130 -13.65 3.64 4.76
N GLY A 131 -13.08 2.88 3.82
CA GLY A 131 -13.01 1.42 3.88
C GLY A 131 -14.27 0.71 3.38
N THR A 132 -15.29 1.43 2.87
CA THR A 132 -16.46 0.79 2.27
C THR A 132 -16.18 0.38 0.82
N SER A 133 -17.07 -0.42 0.21
CA SER A 133 -16.93 -0.86 -1.18
C SER A 133 -15.60 -1.57 -1.49
N GLU A 134 -15.12 -2.35 -0.53
CA GLU A 134 -13.87 -3.11 -0.66
C GLU A 134 -13.94 -4.13 -1.81
N LYS A 135 -12.83 -4.22 -2.55
CA LYS A 135 -12.65 -5.22 -3.61
C LYS A 135 -11.19 -5.62 -3.78
N GLU A 136 -10.96 -6.84 -4.21
CA GLU A 136 -9.66 -7.28 -4.69
C GLU A 136 -9.35 -6.63 -6.05
N VAL A 137 -8.16 -6.08 -6.19
CA VAL A 137 -7.64 -5.50 -7.43
C VAL A 137 -6.87 -6.55 -8.22
N CYS A 138 -5.92 -7.20 -7.54
CA CYS A 138 -5.13 -8.29 -8.11
C CYS A 138 -4.55 -9.20 -7.02
N LYS A 139 -4.15 -10.40 -7.44
CA LYS A 139 -3.45 -11.39 -6.61
C LYS A 139 -2.09 -11.69 -7.25
N ILE A 140 -1.02 -11.59 -6.47
CA ILE A 140 0.35 -11.90 -6.88
C ILE A 140 0.74 -13.21 -6.22
N GLU A 141 0.59 -14.33 -6.93
CA GLU A 141 0.87 -15.67 -6.40
C GLU A 141 2.38 -15.89 -6.17
N GLY A 142 2.72 -16.57 -5.09
CA GLY A 142 4.09 -16.91 -4.71
C GLY A 142 4.86 -15.76 -4.06
N PHE A 143 4.18 -14.69 -3.67
CA PHE A 143 4.78 -13.55 -3.00
C PHE A 143 3.96 -13.10 -1.80
N SER A 144 4.65 -12.55 -0.81
CA SER A 144 4.09 -11.77 0.30
C SER A 144 4.66 -10.36 0.29
N CYS A 145 3.97 -9.44 0.95
CA CYS A 145 4.41 -8.05 1.10
C CYS A 145 4.90 -7.82 2.52
N ASP A 146 6.16 -7.46 2.64
CA ASP A 146 6.69 -7.01 3.92
C ASP A 146 6.12 -5.62 4.24
N TRP A 147 5.53 -5.49 5.42
CA TRP A 147 5.08 -4.22 5.97
C TRP A 147 6.24 -3.23 6.23
N ILE A 148 7.50 -3.67 6.18
CA ILE A 148 8.71 -2.87 6.40
C ILE A 148 9.29 -2.30 5.09
N SER A 149 8.87 -2.77 3.92
CA SER A 149 9.48 -2.37 2.67
C SER A 149 9.16 -0.92 2.28
N THR A 150 10.14 -0.20 1.76
CA THR A 150 9.95 1.10 1.16
C THR A 150 9.43 0.92 -0.26
N SER A 151 8.33 1.59 -0.58
CA SER A 151 7.71 1.52 -1.89
C SER A 151 7.51 2.90 -2.48
N VAL A 152 7.38 2.99 -3.79
CA VAL A 152 7.15 4.26 -4.50
C VAL A 152 6.04 4.08 -5.52
N LEU A 153 5.06 4.97 -5.47
CA LEU A 153 4.01 5.08 -6.46
C LEU A 153 4.25 6.31 -7.33
N LYS A 154 4.24 6.12 -8.64
CA LYS A 154 4.18 7.21 -9.61
C LYS A 154 3.20 6.84 -10.72
N ASN A 155 2.23 7.72 -10.98
CA ASN A 155 1.09 7.40 -11.82
C ASN A 155 0.45 6.09 -11.32
N ASN A 156 0.10 5.17 -12.22
CA ASN A 156 -0.46 3.85 -11.84
C ASN A 156 0.60 2.80 -11.52
N THR A 157 1.88 3.17 -11.50
CA THR A 157 3.00 2.25 -11.35
C THR A 157 3.49 2.24 -9.91
N LEU A 158 3.22 1.15 -9.22
CA LEU A 158 3.73 0.86 -7.88
C LEU A 158 5.00 0.02 -8.00
N LEU A 159 6.08 0.56 -7.47
CA LEU A 159 7.34 -0.11 -7.31
C LEU A 159 7.50 -0.51 -5.84
N PHE A 160 7.76 -1.79 -5.59
CA PHE A 160 7.86 -2.33 -4.24
C PHE A 160 8.75 -3.57 -4.18
N PHE A 161 9.02 -4.04 -2.97
CA PHE A 161 9.87 -5.20 -2.71
C PHE A 161 9.05 -6.31 -2.05
N PRO A 162 8.38 -7.16 -2.84
CA PRO A 162 7.75 -8.35 -2.30
C PRO A 162 8.81 -9.38 -1.93
N TYR A 163 8.46 -10.35 -1.11
CA TYR A 163 9.34 -11.47 -0.79
C TYR A 163 8.67 -12.81 -1.04
N GLN A 164 9.49 -13.83 -1.21
CA GLN A 164 9.07 -15.24 -1.24
C GLN A 164 9.54 -15.91 0.05
N SER A 165 8.63 -16.57 0.75
CA SER A 165 8.97 -17.34 1.94
C SER A 165 9.63 -18.66 1.55
N ALA A 166 10.65 -19.06 2.29
CA ALA A 166 11.19 -20.39 2.19
C ALA A 166 10.42 -21.35 3.11
N TYR A 167 10.14 -22.54 2.61
CA TYR A 167 9.41 -23.59 3.33
C TYR A 167 10.31 -24.80 3.53
N ASP A 168 10.21 -25.44 4.69
CA ASP A 168 10.83 -26.73 4.96
C ASP A 168 10.07 -27.88 4.27
N GLU A 169 10.58 -29.11 4.41
CA GLU A 169 9.98 -30.32 3.83
C GLU A 169 8.57 -30.60 4.39
N LYS A 170 8.20 -30.01 5.52
CA LYS A 170 6.89 -30.14 6.16
C LYS A 170 5.94 -29.00 5.81
N GLY A 171 6.40 -28.03 5.01
CA GLY A 171 5.62 -26.86 4.62
C GLY A 171 5.57 -25.75 5.67
N ALA A 172 6.45 -25.76 6.67
CA ALA A 172 6.58 -24.67 7.62
C ALA A 172 7.54 -23.60 7.10
N ILE A 173 7.21 -22.31 7.34
CA ILE A 173 8.07 -21.18 6.96
C ILE A 173 9.37 -21.25 7.77
N THR A 174 10.51 -21.21 7.09
CA THR A 174 11.84 -21.29 7.72
C THR A 174 12.39 -19.94 8.18
N GLY A 175 11.81 -18.84 7.69
CA GLY A 175 12.29 -17.47 7.94
C GLY A 175 13.38 -16.99 6.97
N ASP A 176 13.85 -17.84 6.07
CA ASP A 176 14.83 -17.47 5.03
C ASP A 176 14.12 -16.89 3.81
N ASN A 177 13.61 -15.66 3.95
CA ASN A 177 12.87 -15.00 2.90
C ASN A 177 13.80 -14.47 1.79
N THR A 178 13.38 -14.63 0.55
CA THR A 178 14.07 -14.04 -0.60
C THR A 178 13.32 -12.79 -1.04
N ASN A 179 13.95 -11.63 -0.89
CA ASN A 179 13.39 -10.37 -1.34
C ASN A 179 13.51 -10.25 -2.86
N HIS A 180 12.46 -9.79 -3.49
CA HIS A 180 12.38 -9.49 -4.91
C HIS A 180 12.20 -7.99 -5.13
N PHE A 181 12.39 -7.58 -6.36
CA PHE A 181 12.09 -6.26 -6.84
C PHE A 181 11.02 -6.36 -7.92
N GLY A 182 9.90 -5.68 -7.74
CA GLY A 182 8.77 -5.78 -8.64
C GLY A 182 8.07 -4.46 -8.92
N VAL A 183 7.36 -4.45 -10.03
CA VAL A 183 6.52 -3.34 -10.46
C VAL A 183 5.11 -3.85 -10.71
N LEU A 184 4.14 -3.16 -10.12
CA LEU A 184 2.72 -3.44 -10.28
C LEU A 184 2.03 -2.24 -10.93
N ASP A 185 1.35 -2.47 -12.04
CA ASP A 185 0.36 -1.53 -12.55
C ASP A 185 -0.94 -1.73 -11.77
N ILE A 186 -1.31 -0.75 -10.95
CA ILE A 186 -2.46 -0.86 -10.03
C ILE A 186 -3.82 -0.76 -10.72
N GLU A 187 -3.89 -0.30 -11.97
CA GLU A 187 -5.14 -0.28 -12.75
C GLU A 187 -5.41 -1.61 -13.41
N THR A 188 -4.37 -2.20 -14.02
CA THR A 188 -4.50 -3.46 -14.76
C THR A 188 -4.25 -4.69 -13.89
N GLY A 189 -3.67 -4.52 -12.70
CA GLY A 189 -3.25 -5.63 -11.82
C GLY A 189 -2.04 -6.41 -12.36
N LYS A 190 -1.35 -5.90 -13.40
CA LYS A 190 -0.21 -6.57 -14.00
C LYS A 190 1.04 -6.39 -13.13
N PHE A 191 1.51 -7.48 -12.56
CA PHE A 191 2.78 -7.53 -11.84
C PHE A 191 3.92 -7.99 -12.75
N THR A 192 5.09 -7.36 -12.60
CA THR A 192 6.33 -7.75 -13.27
C THR A 192 7.41 -7.90 -12.20
N ASP A 193 7.90 -9.11 -12.02
CA ASP A 193 9.03 -9.43 -11.16
C ASP A 193 10.34 -9.24 -11.94
N PHE A 194 11.29 -8.49 -11.38
CA PHE A 194 12.64 -8.31 -11.92
C PHE A 194 13.67 -9.23 -11.28
N GLY A 195 13.23 -10.12 -10.40
CA GLY A 195 14.06 -11.12 -9.75
C GLY A 195 14.48 -10.78 -8.33
N ALA A 196 15.21 -11.72 -7.76
CA ALA A 196 15.71 -11.63 -6.40
C ALA A 196 16.70 -10.46 -6.23
N THR A 197 16.57 -9.76 -5.12
CA THR A 197 17.51 -8.70 -4.73
C THR A 197 18.54 -9.28 -3.75
N GLU A 198 19.79 -8.84 -3.87
CA GLU A 198 20.78 -9.18 -2.87
C GLU A 198 20.46 -8.48 -1.53
N ASN A 199 19.98 -9.25 -0.56
CA ASN A 199 19.78 -8.91 0.86
C ASN A 199 19.87 -7.41 1.19
N ASN A 200 18.76 -6.69 1.08
CA ASN A 200 18.60 -5.27 1.45
C ASN A 200 19.59 -4.28 0.79
N LYS A 201 20.32 -4.69 -0.24
CA LYS A 201 21.27 -3.81 -0.93
C LYS A 201 20.61 -2.94 -2.00
N THR A 202 19.47 -3.36 -2.55
CA THR A 202 18.74 -2.56 -3.53
C THR A 202 17.99 -1.44 -2.81
N LYS A 203 18.39 -0.21 -3.08
CA LYS A 203 17.78 0.99 -2.48
C LYS A 203 17.23 1.88 -3.56
N ILE A 204 16.01 2.39 -3.33
CA ILE A 204 15.44 3.43 -4.16
C ILE A 204 16.16 4.74 -3.82
N LEU A 205 16.78 5.36 -4.81
CA LEU A 205 17.47 6.64 -4.69
C LEU A 205 16.54 7.81 -5.00
N GLY A 206 15.58 7.61 -5.89
CA GLY A 206 14.63 8.64 -6.26
C GLY A 206 13.85 8.32 -7.52
N VAL A 207 12.99 9.26 -7.89
CA VAL A 207 12.20 9.24 -9.13
C VAL A 207 12.38 10.55 -9.86
N TYR A 208 12.73 10.49 -11.12
CA TYR A 208 12.87 11.65 -11.98
C TYR A 208 12.52 11.30 -13.43
N ASP A 209 11.82 12.18 -14.14
CA ASP A 209 11.41 12.04 -15.54
C ASP A 209 10.87 10.63 -15.92
N ASN A 210 9.88 10.15 -15.15
CA ASN A 210 9.29 8.81 -15.30
C ASN A 210 10.28 7.64 -15.18
N LYS A 211 11.36 7.82 -14.43
CA LYS A 211 12.34 6.79 -14.13
C LYS A 211 12.51 6.61 -12.63
N PHE A 212 12.53 5.35 -12.18
CA PHE A 212 12.94 4.99 -10.84
C PHE A 212 14.43 4.70 -10.83
N TYR A 213 15.16 5.39 -9.97
CA TYR A 213 16.60 5.25 -9.84
C TYR A 213 16.93 4.39 -8.61
N PHE A 214 17.76 3.40 -8.81
CA PHE A 214 18.31 2.54 -7.77
C PHE A 214 19.82 2.71 -7.70
N ASN A 215 20.42 2.13 -6.67
CA ASN A 215 21.88 2.15 -6.52
C ASN A 215 22.64 1.44 -7.65
N SER A 216 22.00 0.52 -8.38
CA SER A 216 22.63 -0.29 -9.43
C SER A 216 21.86 -0.35 -10.75
N SER A 217 20.69 0.28 -10.82
CA SER A 217 19.81 0.15 -11.98
C SER A 217 18.84 1.33 -12.10
N VAL A 218 18.23 1.45 -13.27
CA VAL A 218 17.16 2.44 -13.56
C VAL A 218 16.01 1.72 -14.23
N TYR A 219 14.80 1.86 -13.69
CA TYR A 219 13.58 1.41 -14.35
C TYR A 219 12.88 2.58 -15.03
N ASP A 220 12.62 2.44 -16.31
CA ASP A 220 11.89 3.45 -17.11
C ASP A 220 10.42 3.04 -17.23
N ILE A 221 9.52 3.83 -16.64
CA ILE A 221 8.08 3.57 -16.61
C ILE A 221 7.48 3.57 -18.03
N LYS A 222 7.96 4.44 -18.92
CA LYS A 222 7.41 4.57 -20.29
C LYS A 222 7.74 3.37 -21.17
N THR A 223 8.96 2.85 -21.07
CA THR A 223 9.40 1.71 -21.87
C THR A 223 9.21 0.37 -21.18
N CYS A 224 8.92 0.38 -19.87
CA CYS A 224 8.85 -0.81 -19.02
C CYS A 224 10.17 -1.62 -19.01
N LEU A 225 11.31 -0.94 -19.13
CA LEU A 225 12.62 -1.59 -19.18
C LEU A 225 13.44 -1.26 -17.93
N LEU A 226 14.12 -2.28 -17.42
CA LEU A 226 15.12 -2.16 -16.37
C LEU A 226 16.51 -2.10 -17.00
N TYR A 227 17.21 -1.00 -16.77
CA TYR A 227 18.59 -0.79 -17.20
C TYR A 227 19.50 -1.02 -16.01
N THR A 228 20.35 -2.03 -16.07
CA THR A 228 21.41 -2.23 -15.10
C THR A 228 22.63 -1.39 -15.50
N SER A 229 23.31 -0.79 -14.53
CA SER A 229 24.57 -0.12 -14.80
C SER A 229 25.60 -1.13 -15.30
N PRO A 230 26.32 -0.85 -16.42
CA PRO A 230 27.39 -1.74 -16.85
C PRO A 230 28.42 -1.86 -15.71
N SER A 231 28.87 -3.09 -15.45
CA SER A 231 29.92 -3.31 -14.47
C SER A 231 31.15 -2.45 -14.83
N PRO A 232 31.85 -1.82 -13.88
CA PRO A 232 33.09 -1.11 -14.15
C PRO A 232 34.17 -1.95 -14.89
N ARG A 233 33.95 -3.28 -14.97
CA ARG A 233 34.81 -4.20 -15.72
C ARG A 233 34.50 -4.25 -17.20
N ASP A 234 33.32 -3.82 -17.64
CA ASP A 234 32.88 -3.89 -19.03
C ASP A 234 33.26 -2.62 -19.83
N THR A 235 33.91 -1.66 -19.19
CA THR A 235 34.38 -0.39 -19.79
C THR A 235 35.89 -0.38 -20.09
N ARG A 236 36.54 -1.57 -20.19
CA ARG A 236 37.95 -1.66 -20.61
C ARG A 236 38.08 -2.24 -22.01
#